data_1844ed79c3954e7ed5f608a6927ef6d0
#
_entry.id   1844ed79c3954e7ed5f608a6927ef6d0
#
_cell.length_a   1.000
_cell.length_b   1.000
_cell.length_c   1.000
_cell.angle_alpha   90.00
_cell.angle_beta   90.00
_cell.angle_gamma   90.00
#
_symmetry.space_group_name_H-M   'P 1'
#
loop_
_entity.id
_entity.type
_entity.pdbx_description
1 polymer ?
#
loop_
_entity_poly.entity_id
_entity_poly.type
_entity_poly.pdbx_seq_one_letter_code
_entity_poly.pdbx_strand_id
1 'polypeptide(L)'
;MAIKNVIVDGKNFDLSYELINPTKKEDILFLHGWGSNKDIMKSAFSSYLQDYRHIYLDMSGFGKSPNNYVLTTNDYSKITKEFLKSINSNCEVIFGHSFGGKVATLLNPKNLVLLSSAGILEEKPIKVKIKISLQYNSDVQNTIPIQ
;
A
#
# COMPACT_ATOMS: atom_id res chain seq x y z
N MET A 1 -13.84 4.09 10.24
CA MET A 1 -12.49 3.80 10.77
C MET A 1 -12.57 2.61 11.70
N ALA A 2 -11.68 1.67 11.54
CA ALA A 2 -11.59 0.48 12.38
C ALA A 2 -10.13 0.29 12.84
N ILE A 3 -9.96 -0.48 13.90
CA ILE A 3 -8.64 -0.87 14.41
C ILE A 3 -8.55 -2.39 14.39
N LYS A 4 -7.43 -2.90 13.93
CA LYS A 4 -7.12 -4.33 13.93
C LYS A 4 -5.82 -4.58 14.67
N ASN A 5 -5.85 -5.47 15.65
CA ASN A 5 -4.64 -5.93 16.30
C ASN A 5 -4.02 -7.09 15.52
N VAL A 6 -2.73 -7.04 15.30
CA VAL A 6 -1.94 -8.12 14.70
C VAL A 6 -0.70 -8.39 15.54
N ILE A 7 -0.23 -9.63 15.50
CA ILE A 7 0.99 -10.06 16.20
C ILE A 7 2.02 -10.47 15.17
N VAL A 8 3.19 -9.86 15.23
CA VAL A 8 4.32 -10.15 14.33
C VAL A 8 5.60 -10.26 15.20
N ASP A 9 6.30 -11.37 15.07
CA ASP A 9 7.53 -11.65 15.83
C ASP A 9 7.36 -11.41 17.35
N GLY A 10 6.20 -11.81 17.90
CA GLY A 10 5.87 -11.66 19.32
C GLY A 10 5.49 -10.25 19.77
N LYS A 11 5.35 -9.30 18.85
CA LYS A 11 5.01 -7.90 19.11
C LYS A 11 3.58 -7.61 18.65
N ASN A 12 2.84 -6.81 19.42
CA ASN A 12 1.48 -6.40 19.11
C ASN A 12 1.47 -5.06 18.37
N PHE A 13 0.64 -4.98 17.34
CA PHE A 13 0.43 -3.78 16.55
C PHE A 13 -1.07 -3.51 16.39
N ASP A 14 -1.51 -2.35 16.83
CA ASP A 14 -2.87 -1.85 16.59
C ASP A 14 -2.86 -0.99 15.32
N LEU A 15 -3.55 -1.45 14.31
CA LEU A 15 -3.53 -0.82 12.99
C LEU A 15 -4.88 -0.20 12.66
N SER A 16 -4.87 1.10 12.46
CA SER A 16 -6.04 1.87 12.02
C SER A 16 -6.20 1.74 10.51
N TYR A 17 -7.40 1.43 10.07
CA TYR A 17 -7.72 1.28 8.65
C TYR A 17 -9.15 1.70 8.33
N GLU A 18 -9.42 1.84 7.06
CA GLU A 18 -10.75 2.14 6.54
C GLU A 18 -11.01 1.36 5.26
N LEU A 19 -12.24 0.88 5.11
CA LEU A 19 -12.72 0.20 3.90
C LEU A 19 -13.69 1.10 3.15
N ILE A 20 -13.50 1.19 1.84
CA ILE A 20 -14.46 1.81 0.91
C ILE A 20 -14.97 0.71 -0.03
N ASN A 21 -16.25 0.74 -0.38
CA ASN A 21 -16.92 -0.28 -1.20
C ASN A 21 -16.78 -1.70 -0.60
N PRO A 22 -17.18 -1.92 0.67
CA PRO A 22 -16.85 -3.14 1.41
C PRO A 22 -17.46 -4.42 0.84
N THR A 23 -18.45 -4.33 -0.04
CA THR A 23 -19.12 -5.46 -0.67
C THR A 23 -18.44 -5.95 -1.95
N LYS A 24 -17.45 -5.22 -2.45
CA LYS A 24 -16.69 -5.63 -3.64
C LYS A 24 -15.75 -6.79 -3.30
N LYS A 25 -15.50 -7.65 -4.29
CA LYS A 25 -14.75 -8.90 -4.09
C LYS A 25 -13.25 -8.75 -4.25
N GLU A 26 -12.82 -7.81 -5.11
CA GLU A 26 -11.42 -7.58 -5.39
C GLU A 26 -10.90 -6.39 -4.56
N ASP A 27 -9.73 -6.56 -3.97
CA ASP A 27 -9.14 -5.59 -3.05
C ASP A 27 -8.04 -4.77 -3.69
N ILE A 28 -7.99 -3.50 -3.31
CA ILE A 28 -6.82 -2.64 -3.50
C ILE A 28 -6.36 -2.16 -2.13
N LEU A 29 -5.10 -2.38 -1.80
CA LEU A 29 -4.45 -1.79 -0.64
C LEU A 29 -3.74 -0.51 -1.04
N PHE A 30 -3.95 0.55 -0.27
CA PHE A 30 -3.27 1.84 -0.42
C PHE A 30 -2.33 2.09 0.75
N LEU A 31 -1.05 2.23 0.45
CA LEU A 31 0.02 2.51 1.43
C LEU A 31 0.58 3.91 1.23
N HIS A 32 0.51 4.71 2.28
CA HIS A 32 0.97 6.10 2.32
C HIS A 32 2.49 6.23 2.47
N GLY A 33 3.02 7.44 2.31
CA GLY A 33 4.42 7.77 2.51
C GLY A 33 4.81 7.97 3.98
N TRP A 34 6.12 8.07 4.24
CA TRP A 34 6.66 8.35 5.56
C TRP A 34 6.15 9.70 6.09
N GLY A 35 5.75 9.73 7.36
CA GLY A 35 5.19 10.95 7.98
C GLY A 35 3.79 11.33 7.49
N SER A 36 3.14 10.49 6.69
CA SER A 36 1.79 10.68 6.16
C SER A 36 0.79 9.76 6.88
N ASN A 37 -0.38 9.57 6.32
CA ASN A 37 -1.43 8.73 6.86
C ASN A 37 -2.39 8.25 5.75
N LYS A 38 -3.31 7.35 6.11
CA LYS A 38 -4.28 6.77 5.18
C LYS A 38 -5.21 7.78 4.52
N ASP A 39 -5.52 8.91 5.18
CA ASP A 39 -6.49 9.87 4.68
C ASP A 39 -6.00 10.59 3.43
N ILE A 40 -4.69 10.77 3.27
CA ILE A 40 -4.09 11.33 2.05
C ILE A 40 -4.39 10.42 0.84
N MET A 41 -4.18 9.12 0.99
CA MET A 41 -4.46 8.15 -0.07
C MET A 41 -5.96 8.04 -0.32
N LYS A 42 -6.78 8.05 0.71
CA LYS A 42 -8.24 8.06 0.61
C LYS A 42 -8.74 9.28 -0.15
N SER A 43 -8.26 10.47 0.16
CA SER A 43 -8.63 11.70 -0.55
C SER A 43 -8.29 11.64 -2.04
N ALA A 44 -7.16 11.01 -2.38
CA ALA A 44 -6.72 10.91 -3.76
C ALA A 44 -7.51 9.88 -4.58
N PHE A 45 -7.91 8.75 -3.97
CA PHE A 45 -8.37 7.58 -4.72
C PHE A 45 -9.80 7.14 -4.43
N SER A 46 -10.46 7.60 -3.36
CA SER A 46 -11.75 7.05 -2.94
C SER A 46 -12.89 7.21 -3.96
N SER A 47 -12.81 8.20 -4.83
CA SER A 47 -13.80 8.42 -5.90
C SER A 47 -13.49 7.67 -7.21
N TYR A 48 -12.37 6.95 -7.27
CA TYR A 48 -11.95 6.17 -8.44
C TYR A 48 -11.98 4.69 -8.12
N LEU A 49 -11.85 3.84 -9.14
CA LEU A 49 -11.72 2.39 -8.98
C LEU A 49 -12.88 1.78 -8.17
N GLN A 50 -14.10 2.21 -8.44
CA GLN A 50 -15.30 1.88 -7.67
C GLN A 50 -15.70 0.39 -7.73
N ASP A 51 -15.12 -0.38 -8.64
CA ASP A 51 -15.36 -1.83 -8.74
C ASP A 51 -14.54 -2.65 -7.75
N TYR A 52 -13.66 -1.99 -6.99
CA TYR A 52 -12.79 -2.60 -5.99
C TYR A 52 -13.19 -2.22 -4.57
N ARG A 53 -12.92 -3.12 -3.62
CA ARG A 53 -12.90 -2.77 -2.20
C ARG A 53 -11.57 -2.10 -1.90
N HIS A 54 -11.61 -0.84 -1.47
CA HIS A 54 -10.43 -0.10 -1.09
C HIS A 54 -10.08 -0.37 0.38
N ILE A 55 -8.82 -0.61 0.65
CA ILE A 55 -8.26 -0.76 1.99
C ILE A 55 -7.23 0.36 2.18
N TYR A 56 -7.54 1.32 3.05
CA TYR A 56 -6.65 2.40 3.43
C TYR A 56 -6.07 2.11 4.80
N LEU A 57 -4.76 1.96 4.89
CA LEU A 57 -4.05 1.57 6.10
C LEU A 57 -3.17 2.70 6.61
N ASP A 58 -3.26 3.03 7.90
CA ASP A 58 -2.20 3.73 8.61
C ASP A 58 -1.13 2.71 8.99
N MET A 59 0.05 2.81 8.38
CA MET A 59 1.16 1.95 8.76
C MET A 59 1.61 2.25 10.20
N SER A 60 2.19 1.25 10.86
CA SER A 60 2.59 1.34 12.27
C SER A 60 3.46 2.57 12.56
N GLY A 61 3.07 3.37 13.55
CA GLY A 61 3.73 4.63 13.91
C GLY A 61 3.22 5.86 13.14
N PHE A 62 2.23 5.71 12.26
CA PHE A 62 1.66 6.80 11.48
C PHE A 62 0.15 6.90 11.68
N GLY A 63 -0.38 8.11 11.47
CA GLY A 63 -1.80 8.36 11.63
C GLY A 63 -2.30 7.93 13.00
N LYS A 64 -3.27 7.03 13.03
CA LYS A 64 -3.87 6.49 14.27
C LYS A 64 -3.35 5.09 14.65
N SER A 65 -2.28 4.63 14.01
CA SER A 65 -1.61 3.37 14.33
C SER A 65 -0.39 3.64 15.23
N PRO A 66 -0.44 3.36 16.54
CA PRO A 66 0.70 3.58 17.42
C PRO A 66 1.84 2.62 17.12
N ASN A 67 3.06 3.00 17.51
CA ASN A 67 4.22 2.13 17.43
C ASN A 67 5.24 2.44 18.54
N ASN A 68 5.68 1.41 19.23
CA ASN A 68 6.68 1.49 20.29
C ASN A 68 7.99 0.75 19.93
N TYR A 69 8.16 0.36 18.68
CA TYR A 69 9.29 -0.46 18.24
C TYR A 69 10.11 0.25 17.16
N VAL A 70 11.38 -0.13 17.06
CA VAL A 70 12.21 0.24 15.90
C VAL A 70 11.94 -0.77 14.80
N LEU A 71 11.41 -0.30 13.67
CA LEU A 71 10.97 -1.14 12.56
C LEU A 71 11.82 -0.90 11.32
N THR A 72 12.21 -1.98 10.67
CA THR A 72 12.81 -1.97 9.32
C THR A 72 11.70 -1.95 8.26
N THR A 73 12.05 -1.64 7.02
CA THR A 73 11.10 -1.73 5.89
C THR A 73 10.52 -3.15 5.76
N ASN A 74 11.34 -4.16 6.04
CA ASN A 74 10.90 -5.56 6.00
C ASN A 74 9.88 -5.87 7.13
N ASP A 75 10.05 -5.27 8.31
CA ASP A 75 9.06 -5.39 9.39
C ASP A 75 7.72 -4.80 8.99
N TYR A 76 7.71 -3.62 8.34
CA TYR A 76 6.48 -3.03 7.80
C TYR A 76 5.78 -3.95 6.80
N SER A 77 6.52 -4.64 5.94
CA SER A 77 5.94 -5.60 5.01
C SER A 77 5.31 -6.79 5.72
N LYS A 78 5.97 -7.34 6.74
CA LYS A 78 5.44 -8.44 7.56
C LYS A 78 4.16 -8.03 8.30
N ILE A 79 4.17 -6.84 8.93
CA ILE A 79 3.01 -6.31 9.66
C ILE A 79 1.83 -6.13 8.69
N THR A 80 2.06 -5.54 7.52
CA THR A 80 1.02 -5.35 6.50
C THR A 80 0.47 -6.67 5.99
N LYS A 81 1.32 -7.66 5.79
CA LYS A 81 0.91 -9.00 5.37
C LYS A 81 0.00 -9.67 6.41
N GLU A 82 0.36 -9.61 7.69
CA GLU A 82 -0.47 -10.15 8.76
C GLU A 82 -1.78 -9.37 8.92
N PHE A 83 -1.75 -8.05 8.74
CA PHE A 83 -2.96 -7.23 8.68
C PHE A 83 -3.91 -7.71 7.59
N LEU A 84 -3.45 -7.86 6.35
CA LEU A 84 -4.28 -8.34 5.25
C LEU A 84 -4.91 -9.70 5.55
N LYS A 85 -4.15 -10.64 6.11
CA LYS A 85 -4.67 -11.94 6.56
C LYS A 85 -5.76 -11.78 7.61
N SER A 86 -5.56 -10.88 8.58
CA SER A 86 -6.47 -10.66 9.70
C SER A 86 -7.84 -10.11 9.29
N ILE A 87 -7.92 -9.46 8.12
CA ILE A 87 -9.18 -8.96 7.53
C ILE A 87 -9.68 -9.84 6.37
N ASN A 88 -9.12 -11.03 6.22
CA ASN A 88 -9.44 -11.99 5.15
C ASN A 88 -9.31 -11.38 3.75
N SER A 89 -8.26 -10.59 3.54
CA SER A 89 -7.95 -10.00 2.24
C SER A 89 -6.95 -10.85 1.48
N ASN A 90 -7.32 -11.22 0.27
CA ASN A 90 -6.40 -11.77 -0.75
C ASN A 90 -6.05 -10.66 -1.73
N CYS A 91 -5.37 -9.63 -1.23
CA CYS A 91 -5.07 -8.42 -1.99
C CYS A 91 -4.04 -8.69 -3.09
N GLU A 92 -4.46 -8.58 -4.34
CA GLU A 92 -3.59 -8.74 -5.50
C GLU A 92 -3.08 -7.41 -6.07
N VAL A 93 -3.67 -6.29 -5.65
CA VAL A 93 -3.36 -4.94 -6.16
C VAL A 93 -2.94 -4.05 -4.99
N ILE A 94 -1.74 -3.47 -5.07
CA ILE A 94 -1.24 -2.54 -4.06
C ILE A 94 -0.77 -1.26 -4.72
N PHE A 95 -1.27 -0.14 -4.21
CA PHE A 95 -0.80 1.22 -4.53
C PHE A 95 0.12 1.68 -3.40
N GLY A 96 1.35 2.05 -3.71
CA GLY A 96 2.31 2.54 -2.73
C GLY A 96 2.89 3.90 -3.10
N HIS A 97 2.75 4.87 -2.19
CA HIS A 97 3.33 6.20 -2.34
C HIS A 97 4.63 6.31 -1.53
N SER A 98 5.71 6.75 -2.16
CA SER A 98 7.00 7.00 -1.53
C SER A 98 7.48 5.79 -0.71
N PHE A 99 7.61 5.89 0.63
CA PHE A 99 7.95 4.80 1.52
C PHE A 99 6.96 3.64 1.44
N GLY A 100 5.65 3.92 1.30
CA GLY A 100 4.62 2.91 1.05
C GLY A 100 4.89 2.09 -0.21
N GLY A 101 5.54 2.68 -1.20
CA GLY A 101 6.00 1.97 -2.40
C GLY A 101 7.10 0.95 -2.13
N LYS A 102 8.03 1.25 -1.20
CA LYS A 102 9.04 0.27 -0.74
C LYS A 102 8.38 -0.93 -0.07
N VAL A 103 7.45 -0.67 0.84
CA VAL A 103 6.71 -1.72 1.55
C VAL A 103 5.90 -2.56 0.56
N ALA A 104 5.18 -1.91 -0.36
CA ALA A 104 4.40 -2.57 -1.40
C ALA A 104 5.26 -3.48 -2.28
N THR A 105 6.46 -3.05 -2.64
CA THR A 105 7.41 -3.84 -3.43
C THR A 105 7.82 -5.12 -2.69
N LEU A 106 8.07 -5.04 -1.39
CA LEU A 106 8.42 -6.20 -0.56
C LEU A 106 7.25 -7.18 -0.39
N LEU A 107 6.01 -6.68 -0.43
CA LEU A 107 4.81 -7.52 -0.42
C LEU A 107 4.62 -8.32 -1.70
N ASN A 108 5.27 -7.91 -2.78
CA ASN A 108 5.29 -8.58 -4.08
C ASN A 108 3.89 -8.95 -4.60
N PRO A 109 2.96 -8.00 -4.71
CA PRO A 109 1.62 -8.28 -5.20
C PRO A 109 1.63 -8.61 -6.69
N LYS A 110 0.54 -9.18 -7.20
CA LYS A 110 0.36 -9.46 -8.61
C LYS A 110 0.39 -8.18 -9.46
N ASN A 111 -0.21 -7.11 -8.95
CA ASN A 111 -0.24 -5.80 -9.59
C ASN A 111 0.25 -4.74 -8.59
N LEU A 112 1.28 -4.02 -8.98
CA LEU A 112 1.92 -2.99 -8.16
C LEU A 112 1.86 -1.64 -8.87
N VAL A 113 1.30 -0.63 -8.18
CA VAL A 113 1.30 0.75 -8.64
C VAL A 113 2.18 1.58 -7.70
N LEU A 114 3.24 2.14 -8.23
CA LEU A 114 4.20 2.96 -7.50
C LEU A 114 4.00 4.44 -7.85
N LEU A 115 3.75 5.24 -6.81
CA LEU A 115 3.57 6.69 -6.91
C LEU A 115 4.74 7.37 -6.22
N SER A 116 5.62 8.03 -6.97
CA SER A 116 6.83 8.69 -6.45
C SER A 116 7.56 7.81 -5.43
N SER A 117 7.75 6.52 -5.76
CA SER A 117 8.24 5.53 -4.81
C SER A 117 9.70 5.75 -4.45
N ALA A 118 9.99 5.71 -3.15
CA ALA A 118 11.36 5.71 -2.66
C ALA A 118 12.08 4.38 -3.00
N GLY A 119 13.37 4.45 -3.31
CA GLY A 119 14.21 3.27 -3.56
C GLY A 119 14.16 2.72 -4.99
N ILE A 120 13.51 3.41 -5.91
CA ILE A 120 13.71 3.17 -7.33
C ILE A 120 15.02 3.86 -7.72
N LEU A 121 15.97 3.11 -8.26
CA LEU A 121 17.18 3.69 -8.82
C LEU A 121 16.81 4.47 -10.08
N GLU A 122 16.97 5.77 -10.03
CA GLU A 122 16.80 6.64 -11.20
C GLU A 122 18.18 7.08 -11.71
N GLU A 123 18.42 6.87 -13.00
CA GLU A 123 19.44 7.63 -13.70
C GLU A 123 18.89 9.03 -13.96
N LYS A 124 19.66 10.06 -13.60
CA LYS A 124 19.27 11.47 -13.81
C LYS A 124 18.97 11.76 -15.28
N PRO A 125 17.99 12.63 -15.61
CA PRO A 125 17.16 13.47 -14.75
C PRO A 125 15.98 12.71 -14.14
N ILE A 126 15.47 13.24 -13.02
CA ILE A 126 14.37 12.65 -12.25
C ILE A 126 13.16 12.46 -13.17
N LYS A 127 12.89 11.22 -13.52
CA LYS A 127 11.64 10.81 -14.19
C LYS A 127 10.85 9.99 -13.21
N VAL A 128 9.63 10.42 -12.92
CA VAL A 128 8.70 9.58 -12.16
C VAL A 128 8.32 8.41 -13.06
N LYS A 129 8.80 7.21 -12.72
CA LYS A 129 8.38 5.99 -13.39
C LYS A 129 7.20 5.40 -12.64
N ILE A 130 6.03 5.47 -13.25
CA ILE A 130 4.88 4.66 -12.82
C ILE A 130 5.01 3.34 -13.55
N LYS A 131 5.34 2.27 -12.83
CA LYS A 131 5.25 0.93 -13.38
C LYS A 131 3.84 0.43 -13.09
N ILE A 132 2.96 0.59 -14.07
CA ILE A 132 1.63 -0.03 -14.05
C ILE A 132 1.77 -1.37 -14.73
N SER A 133 1.81 -2.45 -13.95
CA SER A 133 1.66 -3.80 -14.48
C SER A 133 0.17 -4.12 -14.51
N LEU A 134 -0.53 -3.61 -15.52
CA LEU A 134 -1.90 -4.02 -15.78
C LEU A 134 -1.88 -5.37 -16.52
N GLN A 135 -2.46 -6.40 -15.92
CA GLN A 135 -2.81 -7.61 -16.63
C GLN A 135 -4.00 -7.36 -17.58
N TYR A 136 -3.77 -6.60 -18.62
CA TYR A 136 -4.55 -6.68 -19.83
C TYR A 136 -3.57 -6.90 -20.98
N ASN A 137 -3.51 -8.15 -21.44
CA ASN A 137 -2.66 -8.67 -22.50
C ASN A 137 -1.16 -8.63 -22.22
N SER A 138 -0.54 -9.77 -22.46
CA SER A 138 0.85 -10.15 -22.23
C SER A 138 1.92 -9.31 -22.95
N ASP A 139 1.59 -8.16 -23.55
CA ASP A 139 2.49 -7.46 -24.46
C ASP A 139 2.60 -5.93 -24.28
N VAL A 140 2.04 -5.33 -23.23
CA VAL A 140 2.15 -3.88 -23.05
C VAL A 140 2.79 -3.55 -21.71
N GLN A 141 4.09 -3.42 -21.71
CA GLN A 141 4.82 -2.66 -20.68
C GLN A 141 4.63 -1.17 -21.01
N ASN A 142 3.55 -0.59 -20.52
CA ASN A 142 3.38 0.85 -20.61
C ASN A 142 4.15 1.54 -19.50
N THR A 143 5.35 1.98 -19.81
CA THR A 143 6.06 3.00 -19.03
C THR A 143 5.51 4.35 -19.49
N ILE A 144 4.69 5.00 -18.69
CA ILE A 144 4.25 6.37 -18.95
C ILE A 144 5.27 7.30 -18.30
N PRO A 145 6.09 8.06 -19.05
CA PRO A 145 6.91 9.09 -18.46
C PRO A 145 6.00 10.27 -18.09
N ILE A 146 5.90 10.56 -16.81
CA ILE A 146 5.34 11.84 -16.36
C ILE A 146 6.49 12.83 -16.31
N GLN A 147 6.42 13.82 -17.16
CA GLN A 147 7.32 14.98 -17.12
C GLN A 147 6.99 15.89 -15.95
#